data_20065cfef366f90ef4a4e7bb9292fb6e
#
_entry.id   20065cfef366f90ef4a4e7bb9292fb6e
#
_cell.length_a   1.000
_cell.length_b   1.000
_cell.length_c   1.000
_cell.angle_alpha   90.00
_cell.angle_beta   90.00
_cell.angle_gamma   90.00
#
_symmetry.space_group_name_H-M   'P 1'
#
loop_
_entity.id
_entity.type
_entity.pdbx_description
1 polymer ?
#
loop_
_entity_poly.entity_id
_entity_poly.type
_entity_poly.pdbx_seq_one_letter_code
_entity_poly.pdbx_strand_id
1 'polypeptide(L)'
;MSWASVIDWETTAGRTLRELLDALPKDREWSLTLFGSSPLQLALEPSFTSADVDLFATDETRDEIAAILERTGLADKSRAVYVQLCVEWNFRTSPRWMGRAFRTQVGNVTLTLPHPMDILIAKLHRLADKDLAAFRMVIARTGHPTEDEMRRELQAALDLFRPGFDEEMVGDITTNTRVLWNEIWGKDINVRAEIIAPAIALANEGYKPDIAQRRFSDEMEKLGES
;
A
#
# COMPACT_ATOMS: atom_id res chain seq x y z
N MET A 1 17.41 5.32 6.70
CA MET A 1 17.82 3.90 6.72
C MET A 1 16.77 3.08 5.99
N SER A 2 17.17 2.06 5.21
CA SER A 2 16.20 1.13 4.61
C SER A 2 15.55 0.32 5.73
N TRP A 3 14.23 0.14 5.71
CA TRP A 3 13.48 -0.69 6.67
C TRP A 3 13.76 -2.19 6.50
N ALA A 4 14.21 -2.58 5.32
CA ALA A 4 14.63 -3.93 4.99
C ALA A 4 16.08 -3.91 4.51
N SER A 5 16.84 -4.92 4.87
CA SER A 5 18.21 -5.11 4.39
C SER A 5 18.38 -6.44 3.65
N VAL A 6 17.54 -7.43 3.97
CA VAL A 6 17.63 -8.78 3.42
C VAL A 6 16.21 -9.37 3.35
N ILE A 7 15.95 -10.15 2.31
CA ILE A 7 14.75 -10.97 2.18
C ILE A 7 15.03 -12.33 2.83
N ASP A 8 14.17 -12.75 3.73
CA ASP A 8 14.21 -14.10 4.31
C ASP A 8 13.50 -15.10 3.38
N TRP A 9 14.30 -15.80 2.61
CA TRP A 9 13.85 -16.79 1.64
C TRP A 9 13.38 -18.11 2.29
N GLU A 10 13.66 -18.32 3.57
CA GLU A 10 13.28 -19.55 4.27
C GLU A 10 11.87 -19.49 4.85
N THR A 11 11.24 -18.33 4.83
CA THR A 11 9.83 -18.19 5.16
C THR A 11 8.94 -18.89 4.13
N THR A 12 7.69 -19.18 4.49
CA THR A 12 6.72 -19.78 3.54
C THR A 12 6.47 -18.89 2.33
N ALA A 13 6.29 -17.59 2.54
CA ALA A 13 6.16 -16.62 1.44
C ALA A 13 7.46 -16.52 0.62
N GLY A 14 8.63 -16.58 1.28
CA GLY A 14 9.94 -16.54 0.61
C GLY A 14 10.16 -17.72 -0.33
N ARG A 15 9.86 -18.93 0.12
CA ARG A 15 9.94 -20.11 -0.74
C ARG A 15 8.98 -20.04 -1.93
N THR A 16 7.73 -19.65 -1.70
CA THR A 16 6.75 -19.49 -2.78
C THR A 16 7.17 -18.40 -3.78
N LEU A 17 7.70 -17.28 -3.29
CA LEU A 17 8.22 -16.24 -4.16
C LEU A 17 9.44 -16.73 -4.97
N ARG A 18 10.35 -17.49 -4.35
CA ARG A 18 11.50 -18.08 -5.06
C ARG A 18 11.06 -19.02 -6.17
N GLU A 19 10.07 -19.89 -5.92
CA GLU A 19 9.48 -20.76 -6.97
C GLU A 19 9.00 -19.93 -8.17
N LEU A 20 8.32 -18.80 -7.92
CA LEU A 20 7.90 -17.89 -8.99
C LEU A 20 9.10 -17.30 -9.73
N LEU A 21 10.09 -16.76 -9.00
CA LEU A 21 11.27 -16.14 -9.61
C LEU A 21 12.04 -17.14 -10.48
N ASP A 22 12.14 -18.40 -10.05
CA ASP A 22 12.82 -19.46 -10.81
C ASP A 22 12.05 -19.84 -12.08
N ALA A 23 10.73 -19.72 -12.08
CA ALA A 23 9.86 -20.00 -13.23
C ALA A 23 9.82 -18.88 -14.29
N LEU A 24 10.27 -17.66 -13.94
CA LEU A 24 10.32 -16.54 -14.87
C LEU A 24 11.39 -16.74 -15.96
N PRO A 25 11.11 -16.41 -17.23
CA PRO A 25 12.08 -16.34 -18.30
C PRO A 25 13.30 -15.48 -17.92
N LYS A 26 14.51 -15.93 -18.30
CA LYS A 26 15.77 -15.27 -17.93
C LYS A 26 16.32 -14.35 -19.02
N ASP A 27 15.65 -14.27 -20.16
CA ASP A 27 16.05 -13.53 -21.35
C ASP A 27 15.64 -12.03 -21.32
N ARG A 28 14.91 -11.62 -20.28
CA ARG A 28 14.50 -10.23 -20.08
C ARG A 28 14.42 -9.87 -18.59
N GLU A 29 14.32 -8.56 -18.32
CA GLU A 29 14.11 -8.01 -17.00
C GLU A 29 12.63 -8.03 -16.61
N TRP A 30 12.37 -8.26 -15.32
CA TRP A 30 11.04 -8.23 -14.72
C TRP A 30 10.98 -7.20 -13.60
N SER A 31 9.81 -6.59 -13.41
CA SER A 31 9.53 -5.70 -12.27
C SER A 31 8.29 -6.20 -11.55
N LEU A 32 8.47 -6.60 -10.29
CA LEU A 32 7.40 -7.14 -9.45
C LEU A 32 7.29 -6.33 -8.17
N THR A 33 6.06 -6.00 -7.79
CA THR A 33 5.79 -5.35 -6.51
C THR A 33 4.96 -6.28 -5.64
N LEU A 34 5.38 -6.48 -4.40
CA LEU A 34 4.67 -7.29 -3.43
C LEU A 34 3.78 -6.40 -2.58
N PHE A 35 2.54 -6.83 -2.35
CA PHE A 35 1.58 -6.16 -1.49
C PHE A 35 1.22 -7.04 -0.28
N GLY A 36 0.13 -6.69 0.41
CA GLY A 36 -0.42 -7.50 1.48
C GLY A 36 0.50 -7.67 2.68
N SER A 37 0.51 -8.86 3.26
CA SER A 37 1.28 -9.19 4.47
C SER A 37 2.63 -9.83 4.16
N SER A 38 2.82 -10.38 2.96
CA SER A 38 4.04 -11.11 2.60
C SER A 38 5.32 -10.28 2.73
N PRO A 39 5.38 -8.96 2.41
CA PRO A 39 6.57 -8.15 2.67
C PRO A 39 6.96 -8.08 4.15
N LEU A 40 5.98 -8.08 5.07
CA LEU A 40 6.25 -8.09 6.51
C LEU A 40 6.89 -9.41 6.94
N GLN A 41 6.43 -10.55 6.42
CA GLN A 41 7.04 -11.84 6.68
C GLN A 41 8.45 -11.94 6.09
N LEU A 42 8.63 -11.45 4.86
CA LEU A 42 9.89 -11.55 4.13
C LEU A 42 11.03 -10.71 4.73
N ALA A 43 10.71 -9.56 5.32
CA ALA A 43 11.73 -8.57 5.61
C ALA A 43 11.72 -8.00 7.04
N LEU A 44 10.70 -8.31 7.84
CA LEU A 44 10.55 -7.75 9.18
C LEU A 44 10.37 -8.82 10.26
N GLU A 45 9.42 -9.75 10.08
CA GLU A 45 9.06 -10.75 11.08
C GLU A 45 8.76 -12.09 10.40
N PRO A 46 9.74 -13.00 10.28
CA PRO A 46 9.58 -14.28 9.60
C PRO A 46 8.47 -15.18 10.16
N SER A 47 8.14 -15.02 11.44
CA SER A 47 7.05 -15.78 12.10
C SER A 47 5.66 -15.21 11.80
N PHE A 48 5.55 -14.03 11.18
CA PHE A 48 4.28 -13.43 10.81
C PHE A 48 3.72 -14.07 9.55
N THR A 49 2.81 -15.03 9.72
CA THR A 49 2.31 -15.86 8.61
C THR A 49 1.46 -15.06 7.62
N SER A 50 1.81 -15.15 6.34
CA SER A 50 0.96 -14.74 5.21
C SER A 50 0.40 -15.97 4.52
N ALA A 51 -0.90 -15.97 4.21
CA ALA A 51 -1.55 -17.06 3.47
C ALA A 51 -1.34 -16.94 1.96
N ASP A 52 -0.93 -15.76 1.50
CA ASP A 52 -0.76 -15.40 0.10
C ASP A 52 0.47 -14.51 -0.11
N VAL A 53 0.91 -14.46 -1.34
CA VAL A 53 1.85 -13.46 -1.86
C VAL A 53 1.08 -12.62 -2.85
N ASP A 54 0.60 -11.45 -2.38
CA ASP A 54 -0.06 -10.48 -3.24
C ASP A 54 0.98 -9.83 -4.15
N LEU A 55 0.83 -10.03 -5.45
CA LEU A 55 1.79 -9.61 -6.46
C LEU A 55 1.14 -8.64 -7.45
N PHE A 56 1.81 -7.54 -7.72
CA PHE A 56 1.50 -6.66 -8.83
C PHE A 56 2.61 -6.73 -9.89
N ALA A 57 2.18 -6.81 -11.12
CA ALA A 57 3.02 -6.72 -12.32
C ALA A 57 2.45 -5.66 -13.26
N THR A 58 3.29 -5.07 -14.09
CA THR A 58 2.84 -4.08 -15.10
C THR A 58 1.90 -4.73 -16.12
N ASP A 59 1.07 -3.92 -16.76
CA ASP A 59 0.10 -4.42 -17.75
C ASP A 59 0.79 -5.21 -18.89
N GLU A 60 2.03 -4.79 -19.28
CA GLU A 60 2.78 -5.48 -20.33
C GLU A 60 3.24 -6.90 -19.95
N THR A 61 3.36 -7.18 -18.64
CA THR A 61 3.86 -8.47 -18.15
C THR A 61 2.82 -9.30 -17.42
N ARG A 62 1.67 -8.72 -17.14
CA ARG A 62 0.62 -9.30 -16.32
C ARG A 62 0.10 -10.63 -16.85
N ASP A 63 -0.25 -10.68 -18.13
CA ASP A 63 -0.83 -11.89 -18.76
C ASP A 63 0.18 -13.03 -18.78
N GLU A 64 1.44 -12.71 -19.02
CA GLU A 64 2.49 -13.72 -19.01
C GLU A 64 2.75 -14.27 -17.61
N ILE A 65 2.77 -13.41 -16.60
CA ILE A 65 2.86 -13.87 -15.21
C ILE A 65 1.65 -14.71 -14.84
N ALA A 66 0.44 -14.33 -15.23
CA ALA A 66 -0.76 -15.13 -15.00
C ALA A 66 -0.64 -16.53 -15.61
N ALA A 67 -0.14 -16.65 -16.85
CA ALA A 67 0.11 -17.93 -17.50
C ALA A 67 1.19 -18.76 -16.79
N ILE A 68 2.23 -18.12 -16.26
CA ILE A 68 3.27 -18.79 -15.47
C ILE A 68 2.68 -19.31 -14.16
N LEU A 69 1.90 -18.52 -13.44
CA LEU A 69 1.26 -18.91 -12.20
C LEU A 69 0.31 -20.10 -12.38
N GLU A 70 -0.46 -20.11 -13.46
CA GLU A 70 -1.34 -21.23 -13.82
C GLU A 70 -0.52 -22.49 -14.12
N ARG A 71 0.46 -22.40 -15.01
CA ARG A 71 1.31 -23.54 -15.42
C ARG A 71 2.08 -24.15 -14.25
N THR A 72 2.52 -23.36 -13.28
CA THR A 72 3.27 -23.81 -12.10
C THR A 72 2.38 -24.23 -10.94
N GLY A 73 1.09 -23.95 -11.00
CA GLY A 73 0.15 -24.16 -9.90
C GLY A 73 0.38 -23.22 -8.71
N LEU A 74 1.14 -22.12 -8.90
CA LEU A 74 1.42 -21.17 -7.82
C LEU A 74 0.20 -20.34 -7.44
N ALA A 75 -0.80 -20.20 -8.31
CA ALA A 75 -2.07 -19.54 -8.02
C ALA A 75 -3.10 -20.45 -7.33
N ASP A 76 -2.79 -21.72 -7.11
CA ASP A 76 -3.73 -22.67 -6.50
C ASP A 76 -3.94 -22.35 -5.01
N LYS A 77 -5.15 -21.97 -4.66
CA LYS A 77 -5.55 -21.60 -3.28
C LYS A 77 -5.54 -22.78 -2.29
N SER A 78 -5.36 -24.02 -2.77
CA SER A 78 -5.16 -25.18 -1.90
C SER A 78 -3.74 -25.27 -1.32
N ARG A 79 -2.79 -24.50 -1.83
CA ARG A 79 -1.42 -24.41 -1.30
C ARG A 79 -1.43 -23.73 0.07
N ALA A 80 -0.47 -24.08 0.90
CA ALA A 80 -0.25 -23.40 2.19
C ALA A 80 0.00 -21.89 2.04
N VAL A 81 0.71 -21.51 0.97
CA VAL A 81 0.86 -20.13 0.48
C VAL A 81 0.76 -20.16 -1.04
N TYR A 82 -0.07 -19.32 -1.60
CA TYR A 82 -0.26 -19.18 -3.04
C TYR A 82 0.09 -17.75 -3.49
N VAL A 83 0.27 -17.55 -4.80
CA VAL A 83 0.50 -16.22 -5.38
C VAL A 83 -0.82 -15.70 -5.93
N GLN A 84 -1.21 -14.51 -5.48
CA GLN A 84 -2.37 -13.78 -5.98
C GLN A 84 -1.91 -12.60 -6.84
N LEU A 85 -2.28 -12.60 -8.11
CA LEU A 85 -2.00 -11.48 -9.00
C LEU A 85 -3.05 -10.38 -8.78
N CYS A 86 -2.58 -9.25 -8.27
CA CYS A 86 -3.39 -8.09 -7.93
C CYS A 86 -3.31 -7.01 -9.02
N VAL A 87 -4.20 -6.03 -8.96
CA VAL A 87 -4.10 -4.77 -9.70
C VAL A 87 -3.60 -3.68 -8.76
N GLU A 88 -2.94 -2.64 -9.30
CA GLU A 88 -2.31 -1.59 -8.50
C GLU A 88 -3.30 -0.91 -7.53
N TRP A 89 -4.51 -0.67 -7.95
CA TRP A 89 -5.56 -0.04 -7.13
C TRP A 89 -6.03 -0.89 -5.93
N ASN A 90 -5.66 -2.17 -5.85
CA ASN A 90 -5.85 -2.97 -4.64
C ASN A 90 -4.93 -2.53 -3.49
N PHE A 91 -3.86 -1.80 -3.79
CA PHE A 91 -2.94 -1.27 -2.78
C PHE A 91 -3.17 0.23 -2.56
N ARG A 92 -4.26 0.55 -1.87
CA ARG A 92 -4.63 1.93 -1.53
C ARG A 92 -3.89 2.36 -0.26
N THR A 93 -2.89 3.22 -0.43
CA THR A 93 -2.01 3.67 0.65
C THR A 93 -1.61 5.15 0.46
N SER A 94 -0.60 5.61 1.17
CA SER A 94 -0.05 6.96 1.01
C SER A 94 0.51 7.18 -0.41
N PRO A 95 0.30 8.35 -1.03
CA PRO A 95 0.89 8.67 -2.34
C PRO A 95 2.42 8.69 -2.32
N ARG A 96 3.04 8.68 -1.14
CA ARG A 96 4.50 8.69 -0.96
C ARG A 96 5.12 7.29 -0.89
N TRP A 97 4.34 6.23 -0.98
CA TRP A 97 4.78 4.86 -0.72
C TRP A 97 5.99 4.42 -1.56
N MET A 98 6.02 4.78 -2.85
CA MET A 98 7.11 4.42 -3.75
C MET A 98 8.46 4.99 -3.33
N GLY A 99 8.48 6.17 -2.70
CA GLY A 99 9.70 6.82 -2.19
C GLY A 99 10.25 6.14 -0.92
N ARG A 100 9.46 5.31 -0.23
CA ARG A 100 9.85 4.57 0.97
C ARG A 100 10.07 3.09 0.72
N ALA A 101 9.64 2.60 -0.43
CA ALA A 101 9.73 1.19 -0.76
C ALA A 101 11.18 0.69 -0.78
N PHE A 102 11.38 -0.51 -0.27
CA PHE A 102 12.63 -1.24 -0.45
C PHE A 102 12.64 -1.88 -1.84
N ARG A 103 13.72 -1.67 -2.58
CA ARG A 103 13.93 -2.29 -3.87
C ARG A 103 15.20 -3.11 -3.85
N THR A 104 15.12 -4.30 -4.42
CA THR A 104 16.26 -5.21 -4.54
C THR A 104 16.22 -5.94 -5.87
N GLN A 105 17.40 -6.30 -6.36
CA GLN A 105 17.56 -7.10 -7.58
C GLN A 105 17.81 -8.55 -7.20
N VAL A 106 17.04 -9.47 -7.78
CA VAL A 106 17.21 -10.92 -7.64
C VAL A 106 17.27 -11.53 -9.04
N GLY A 107 18.48 -11.83 -9.50
CA GLY A 107 18.71 -12.22 -10.88
C GLY A 107 18.26 -11.12 -11.86
N ASN A 108 17.36 -11.46 -12.77
CA ASN A 108 16.75 -10.53 -13.73
C ASN A 108 15.43 -9.91 -13.24
N VAL A 109 15.15 -9.95 -11.93
CA VAL A 109 13.91 -9.44 -11.35
C VAL A 109 14.19 -8.32 -10.37
N THR A 110 13.59 -7.15 -10.59
CA THR A 110 13.50 -6.07 -9.61
C THR A 110 12.30 -6.30 -8.72
N LEU A 111 12.53 -6.57 -7.44
CA LEU A 111 11.49 -6.69 -6.42
C LEU A 111 11.30 -5.36 -5.68
N THR A 112 10.06 -4.92 -5.56
CA THR A 112 9.67 -3.74 -4.77
C THR A 112 8.78 -4.19 -3.60
N LEU A 113 9.20 -3.89 -2.37
CA LEU A 113 8.47 -4.16 -1.14
C LEU A 113 8.07 -2.81 -0.52
N PRO A 114 6.77 -2.53 -0.34
CA PRO A 114 6.31 -1.32 0.33
C PRO A 114 6.82 -1.25 1.77
N HIS A 115 7.03 -0.04 2.26
CA HIS A 115 7.38 0.19 3.65
C HIS A 115 6.28 -0.33 4.59
N PRO A 116 6.58 -0.85 5.80
CA PRO A 116 5.57 -1.32 6.75
C PRO A 116 4.44 -0.32 7.00
N MET A 117 4.74 0.97 7.12
CA MET A 117 3.75 2.04 7.23
C MET A 117 2.70 1.97 6.11
N ASP A 118 3.15 1.80 4.87
CA ASP A 118 2.26 1.79 3.70
C ASP A 118 1.40 0.52 3.66
N ILE A 119 1.97 -0.60 4.08
CA ILE A 119 1.23 -1.86 4.24
C ILE A 119 0.14 -1.71 5.31
N LEU A 120 0.47 -1.09 6.44
CA LEU A 120 -0.48 -0.86 7.53
C LEU A 120 -1.61 0.10 7.10
N ILE A 121 -1.30 1.19 6.39
CA ILE A 121 -2.31 2.09 5.84
C ILE A 121 -3.26 1.36 4.89
N ALA A 122 -2.73 0.53 3.99
CA ALA A 122 -3.55 -0.25 3.08
C ALA A 122 -4.49 -1.24 3.79
N LYS A 123 -4.14 -1.71 4.99
CA LYS A 123 -4.97 -2.59 5.81
C LYS A 123 -6.16 -1.90 6.50
N LEU A 124 -6.16 -0.56 6.55
CA LEU A 124 -7.27 0.19 7.14
C LEU A 124 -8.60 0.01 6.41
N HIS A 125 -8.59 -0.36 5.13
CA HIS A 125 -9.84 -0.63 4.39
C HIS A 125 -10.68 -1.72 5.04
N ARG A 126 -10.04 -2.79 5.52
CA ARG A 126 -10.71 -3.93 6.13
C ARG A 126 -10.63 -3.92 7.64
N LEU A 127 -9.43 -3.66 8.17
CA LEU A 127 -9.04 -3.68 9.59
C LEU A 127 -9.56 -4.91 10.36
N ALA A 128 -9.37 -6.10 9.79
CA ALA A 128 -9.68 -7.35 10.49
C ALA A 128 -8.68 -7.62 11.64
N ASP A 129 -8.97 -8.58 12.52
CA ASP A 129 -8.10 -8.92 13.67
C ASP A 129 -6.65 -9.21 13.27
N LYS A 130 -6.45 -9.88 12.12
CA LYS A 130 -5.11 -10.13 11.58
C LYS A 130 -4.39 -8.84 11.15
N ASP A 131 -5.14 -7.81 10.79
CA ASP A 131 -4.59 -6.52 10.40
C ASP A 131 -4.17 -5.74 11.64
N LEU A 132 -4.97 -5.75 12.71
CA LEU A 132 -4.57 -5.23 14.03
C LEU A 132 -3.34 -5.97 14.59
N ALA A 133 -3.25 -7.29 14.40
CA ALA A 133 -2.06 -8.06 14.77
C ALA A 133 -0.82 -7.59 13.99
N ALA A 134 -0.96 -7.23 12.69
CA ALA A 134 0.13 -6.65 11.91
C ALA A 134 0.58 -5.30 12.48
N PHE A 135 -0.33 -4.40 12.87
CA PHE A 135 0.01 -3.14 13.53
C PHE A 135 0.80 -3.38 14.82
N ARG A 136 0.29 -4.25 15.69
CA ARG A 136 0.97 -4.57 16.97
C ARG A 136 2.36 -5.14 16.73
N MET A 137 2.52 -6.04 15.78
CA MET A 137 3.79 -6.67 15.43
C MET A 137 4.78 -5.65 14.89
N VAL A 138 4.37 -4.82 13.91
CA VAL A 138 5.26 -3.80 13.31
C VAL A 138 5.73 -2.81 14.37
N ILE A 139 4.82 -2.30 15.21
CA ILE A 139 5.15 -1.36 16.29
C ILE A 139 6.09 -2.01 17.32
N ALA A 140 5.84 -3.26 17.70
CA ALA A 140 6.71 -3.98 18.65
C ALA A 140 8.13 -4.19 18.11
N ARG A 141 8.27 -4.40 16.78
CA ARG A 141 9.57 -4.63 16.13
C ARG A 141 10.35 -3.35 15.83
N THR A 142 9.65 -2.27 15.51
CA THR A 142 10.28 -1.06 14.98
C THR A 142 10.16 0.16 15.89
N GLY A 143 9.22 0.16 16.83
CA GLY A 143 8.78 1.36 17.56
C GLY A 143 7.90 2.29 16.71
N HIS A 144 7.59 1.92 15.48
CA HIS A 144 6.85 2.73 14.50
C HIS A 144 5.71 1.95 13.85
N PRO A 145 4.63 2.61 13.38
CA PRO A 145 4.41 4.05 13.50
C PRO A 145 4.05 4.47 14.92
N THR A 146 4.53 5.64 15.32
CA THR A 146 3.94 6.38 16.43
C THR A 146 2.56 6.93 16.02
N GLU A 147 1.75 7.33 17.00
CA GLU A 147 0.46 7.96 16.75
C GLU A 147 0.58 9.16 15.80
N ASP A 148 1.57 10.04 16.04
CA ASP A 148 1.78 11.25 15.25
C ASP A 148 2.27 10.95 13.82
N GLU A 149 3.07 9.91 13.64
CA GLU A 149 3.49 9.47 12.30
C GLU A 149 2.31 8.94 11.51
N MET A 150 1.49 8.08 12.12
CA MET A 150 0.30 7.56 11.46
C MET A 150 -0.67 8.69 11.09
N ARG A 151 -0.90 9.66 12.00
CA ARG A 151 -1.76 10.82 11.73
C ARG A 151 -1.26 11.61 10.52
N ARG A 152 0.04 11.94 10.47
CA ARG A 152 0.64 12.68 9.34
C ARG A 152 0.55 11.92 8.02
N GLU A 153 0.76 10.61 8.04
CA GLU A 153 0.68 9.82 6.81
C GLU A 153 -0.78 9.68 6.32
N LEU A 154 -1.75 9.57 7.21
CA LEU A 154 -3.17 9.58 6.84
C LEU A 154 -3.63 10.94 6.32
N GLN A 155 -3.09 12.05 6.85
CA GLN A 155 -3.31 13.39 6.29
C GLN A 155 -2.75 13.50 4.86
N ALA A 156 -1.58 12.91 4.59
CA ALA A 156 -1.02 12.86 3.24
C ALA A 156 -1.81 11.93 2.29
N ALA A 157 -2.50 10.94 2.85
CA ALA A 157 -3.31 9.96 2.12
C ALA A 157 -4.81 10.36 2.12
N LEU A 158 -5.14 11.63 2.02
CA LEU A 158 -6.51 12.17 2.12
C LEU A 158 -7.51 11.47 1.18
N ASP A 159 -7.05 11.03 0.02
CA ASP A 159 -7.90 10.35 -0.97
C ASP A 159 -8.51 9.04 -0.44
N LEU A 160 -7.90 8.42 0.59
CA LEU A 160 -8.46 7.25 1.23
C LEU A 160 -9.81 7.52 1.92
N PHE A 161 -10.03 8.76 2.35
CA PHE A 161 -11.25 9.19 3.04
C PHE A 161 -12.34 9.72 2.11
N ARG A 162 -12.10 9.72 0.79
CA ARG A 162 -13.13 10.07 -0.19
C ARG A 162 -14.10 8.90 -0.34
N PRO A 163 -15.41 9.14 -0.43
CA PRO A 163 -16.37 8.11 -0.76
C PRO A 163 -15.96 7.44 -2.07
N GLY A 164 -15.79 6.12 -2.04
CA GLY A 164 -15.51 5.33 -3.25
C GLY A 164 -16.81 5.04 -3.99
N PHE A 165 -16.70 4.72 -5.31
CA PHE A 165 -17.84 4.23 -6.09
C PHE A 165 -18.30 2.85 -5.63
N ASP A 166 -17.53 2.19 -4.77
CA ASP A 166 -17.74 0.81 -4.32
C ASP A 166 -17.47 0.71 -2.82
N GLU A 167 -18.36 1.30 -2.02
CA GLU A 167 -18.26 1.32 -0.55
C GLU A 167 -18.24 -0.09 0.06
N GLU A 168 -18.88 -1.07 -0.59
CA GLU A 168 -18.91 -2.46 -0.14
C GLU A 168 -17.52 -3.12 -0.19
N MET A 169 -16.68 -2.74 -1.16
CA MET A 169 -15.33 -3.27 -1.33
C MET A 169 -14.28 -2.59 -0.46
N VAL A 170 -14.50 -1.36 -0.06
CA VAL A 170 -13.47 -0.49 0.55
C VAL A 170 -13.56 -0.44 2.07
N GLY A 171 -14.72 -0.76 2.65
CA GLY A 171 -15.00 -0.59 4.07
C GLY A 171 -15.00 0.89 4.50
N ASP A 172 -15.35 1.14 5.76
CA ASP A 172 -15.37 2.48 6.33
C ASP A 172 -14.03 2.83 6.97
N ILE A 173 -13.15 3.48 6.21
CA ILE A 173 -11.84 3.92 6.69
C ILE A 173 -11.94 4.86 7.89
N THR A 174 -12.96 5.71 7.94
CA THR A 174 -13.16 6.63 9.07
C THR A 174 -13.44 5.86 10.36
N THR A 175 -14.36 4.92 10.31
CA THR A 175 -14.65 4.03 11.45
C THR A 175 -13.45 3.16 11.79
N ASN A 176 -12.79 2.55 10.81
CA ASN A 176 -11.62 1.71 11.01
C ASN A 176 -10.44 2.49 11.63
N THR A 177 -10.25 3.74 11.24
CA THR A 177 -9.23 4.60 11.86
C THR A 177 -9.52 4.85 13.35
N ARG A 178 -10.77 5.06 13.73
CA ARG A 178 -11.17 5.21 15.15
C ARG A 178 -10.92 3.92 15.93
N VAL A 179 -11.30 2.78 15.36
CA VAL A 179 -11.01 1.46 15.96
C VAL A 179 -9.52 1.26 16.13
N LEU A 180 -8.72 1.57 15.12
CA LEU A 180 -7.25 1.47 15.20
C LEU A 180 -6.70 2.31 16.35
N TRP A 181 -7.11 3.58 16.49
CA TRP A 181 -6.61 4.45 17.56
C TRP A 181 -6.92 3.90 18.94
N ASN A 182 -8.12 3.40 19.14
CA ASN A 182 -8.51 2.77 20.41
C ASN A 182 -7.70 1.51 20.69
N GLU A 183 -7.59 0.59 19.72
CA GLU A 183 -6.96 -0.72 19.86
C GLU A 183 -5.43 -0.65 20.01
N ILE A 184 -4.78 0.34 19.39
CA ILE A 184 -3.31 0.43 19.36
C ILE A 184 -2.79 1.42 20.39
N TRP A 185 -3.42 2.60 20.52
CA TRP A 185 -2.93 3.66 21.41
C TRP A 185 -3.84 3.91 22.62
N GLY A 186 -4.97 3.22 22.75
CA GLY A 186 -5.90 3.38 23.87
C GLY A 186 -6.54 4.79 23.91
N LYS A 187 -6.73 5.42 22.77
CA LYS A 187 -7.21 6.79 22.63
C LYS A 187 -8.35 6.89 21.62
N ASP A 188 -9.22 7.86 21.83
CA ASP A 188 -10.17 8.27 20.80
C ASP A 188 -9.53 9.27 19.85
N ILE A 189 -9.94 9.25 18.58
CA ILE A 189 -9.55 10.22 17.57
C ILE A 189 -10.78 10.81 16.88
N ASN A 190 -10.78 12.13 16.70
CA ASN A 190 -11.71 12.79 15.80
C ASN A 190 -11.13 12.85 14.39
N VAL A 191 -11.37 11.81 13.60
CA VAL A 191 -10.79 11.67 12.24
C VAL A 191 -11.05 12.90 11.37
N ARG A 192 -12.26 13.47 11.47
CA ARG A 192 -12.61 14.66 10.70
C ARG A 192 -11.79 15.88 11.11
N ALA A 193 -11.65 16.12 12.41
CA ALA A 193 -10.94 17.30 12.94
C ALA A 193 -9.42 17.15 12.91
N GLU A 194 -8.90 15.92 13.11
CA GLU A 194 -7.46 15.68 13.30
C GLU A 194 -6.75 15.18 12.04
N ILE A 195 -7.49 14.57 11.11
CA ILE A 195 -6.89 14.03 9.86
C ILE A 195 -7.44 14.80 8.65
N ILE A 196 -8.75 14.79 8.42
CA ILE A 196 -9.34 15.26 7.17
C ILE A 196 -9.25 16.79 7.04
N ALA A 197 -9.68 17.54 8.06
CA ALA A 197 -9.69 19.01 7.99
C ALA A 197 -8.28 19.61 7.86
N PRO A 198 -7.24 19.18 8.62
CA PRO A 198 -5.88 19.64 8.41
C PRO A 198 -5.32 19.30 7.03
N ALA A 199 -5.63 18.08 6.50
CA ALA A 199 -5.19 17.68 5.17
C ALA A 199 -5.79 18.56 4.06
N ILE A 200 -7.08 18.89 4.16
CA ILE A 200 -7.74 19.82 3.24
C ILE A 200 -7.13 21.24 3.34
N ALA A 201 -6.86 21.72 4.55
CA ALA A 201 -6.24 23.03 4.74
C ALA A 201 -4.86 23.08 4.05
N LEU A 202 -4.00 22.08 4.27
CA LEU A 202 -2.69 21.96 3.63
C LEU A 202 -2.78 21.88 2.10
N ALA A 203 -3.76 21.13 1.57
CA ALA A 203 -3.98 21.04 0.13
C ALA A 203 -4.39 22.38 -0.47
N ASN A 204 -5.22 23.13 0.23
CA ASN A 204 -5.68 24.48 -0.20
C ASN A 204 -4.55 25.52 -0.12
N GLU A 205 -3.66 25.47 0.86
CA GLU A 205 -2.48 26.35 0.95
C GLU A 205 -1.53 26.15 -0.24
N GLY A 206 -1.41 24.93 -0.74
CA GLY A 206 -0.63 24.58 -1.93
C GLY A 206 -1.32 24.92 -3.25
N TYR A 207 -2.62 25.20 -3.24
CA TYR A 207 -3.40 25.52 -4.42
C TYR A 207 -3.13 26.93 -4.89
N LYS A 208 -2.26 27.07 -5.89
CA LYS A 208 -2.17 28.30 -6.69
C LYS A 208 -3.15 28.16 -7.84
N PRO A 209 -4.21 28.99 -7.93
CA PRO A 209 -5.10 28.96 -9.08
C PRO A 209 -4.27 29.10 -10.34
N ASP A 210 -4.50 28.21 -11.28
CA ASP A 210 -3.79 28.20 -12.57
C ASP A 210 -3.89 29.58 -13.21
N ILE A 211 -2.77 30.09 -13.73
CA ILE A 211 -2.69 31.37 -14.43
C ILE A 211 -3.71 31.42 -15.60
N ALA A 212 -4.02 30.28 -16.18
CA ALA A 212 -5.05 30.15 -17.23
C ALA A 212 -6.46 30.46 -16.69
N GLN A 213 -6.83 30.00 -15.47
CA GLN A 213 -8.11 30.33 -14.86
C GLN A 213 -8.22 31.82 -14.49
N ARG A 214 -7.12 32.43 -14.05
CA ARG A 214 -7.08 33.89 -13.82
C ARG A 214 -7.28 34.67 -15.09
N ARG A 215 -6.59 34.30 -16.17
CA ARG A 215 -6.76 34.95 -17.50
C ARG A 215 -8.18 34.80 -18.00
N PHE A 216 -8.80 33.62 -17.84
CA PHE A 216 -10.19 33.41 -18.25
C PHE A 216 -11.17 34.29 -17.44
N SER A 217 -10.98 34.39 -16.11
CA SER A 217 -11.79 35.28 -15.27
C SER A 217 -11.62 36.75 -15.66
N ASP A 218 -10.36 37.21 -15.87
CA ASP A 218 -10.04 38.58 -16.28
C ASP A 218 -10.60 38.91 -17.67
N GLU A 219 -10.66 37.95 -18.61
CA GLU A 219 -11.26 38.12 -19.92
C GLU A 219 -12.79 38.16 -19.85
N MET A 220 -13.42 37.34 -19.01
CA MET A 220 -14.87 37.34 -18.80
C MET A 220 -15.35 38.62 -18.12
N GLU A 221 -14.58 39.16 -17.16
CA GLU A 221 -14.87 40.44 -16.53
C GLU A 221 -14.82 41.61 -17.49
N LYS A 222 -13.83 41.64 -18.41
CA LYS A 222 -13.72 42.64 -19.48
C LYS A 222 -14.84 42.55 -20.53
N LEU A 223 -15.41 41.38 -20.78
CA LEU A 223 -16.53 41.15 -21.67
C LEU A 223 -17.89 41.54 -21.04
N GLY A 224 -17.95 41.54 -19.70
CA GLY A 224 -19.16 41.98 -18.95
C GLY A 224 -19.27 43.49 -18.78
N GLU A 225 -18.20 44.26 -19.02
CA GLU A 225 -18.17 45.70 -18.94
C GLU A 225 -18.40 46.44 -20.28
N SER A 226 -18.70 45.73 -21.34
CA SER A 226 -19.05 46.24 -22.68
C SER A 226 -20.53 45.99 -22.98
#